data_ec657ac1ac8be5c755180f4816e717ee
#
_entry.id   ec657ac1ac8be5c755180f4816e717ee
#
_cell.length_a   1.000
_cell.length_b   1.000
_cell.length_c   1.000
_cell.angle_alpha   90.00
_cell.angle_beta   90.00
_cell.angle_gamma   90.00
#
_symmetry.space_group_name_H-M   'P 1'
#
loop_
_entity.id
_entity.type
_entity.pdbx_description
1 polymer ?
#
loop_
_entity_poly.entity_id
_entity_poly.type
_entity_poly.pdbx_seq_one_letter_code
_entity_poly.pdbx_strand_id
1 'polypeptide(L)'
;MFSIVLAFLTAGCGSRLEWYPPPEQRPSLSLPSSLPFGYFVAMSDPNAGAYIVGGFRDQSEGVWRWTHERPVLQFYVPRAPRLRLLVDLTFPDQTFAQTGPVELTIRLNGKEFDRVRYAKPGSQEYTKDTPWEWLHPDAVNTVALEPDKTAAGPDGERLGFVLTRAGFVE
;
A
#
# COMPACT_ATOMS: atom_id res chain seq x y z
N MET A 1 -42.82 52.33 -72.50
CA MET A 1 -41.54 52.07 -71.86
C MET A 1 -41.80 51.84 -70.41
N PHE A 2 -41.79 50.56 -69.94
CA PHE A 2 -41.98 50.18 -68.56
C PHE A 2 -40.63 49.70 -67.99
N SER A 3 -40.15 50.46 -67.05
CA SER A 3 -38.93 50.06 -66.34
C SER A 3 -39.33 49.22 -65.12
N ILE A 4 -38.89 47.97 -65.10
CA ILE A 4 -39.02 47.07 -63.92
C ILE A 4 -37.81 47.26 -63.08
N VAL A 5 -38.04 47.71 -61.84
CA VAL A 5 -37.03 47.78 -60.81
C VAL A 5 -37.06 46.45 -59.98
N LEU A 6 -36.02 45.67 -60.11
CA LEU A 6 -35.86 44.43 -59.42
C LEU A 6 -35.16 44.69 -58.05
N ALA A 7 -35.92 44.56 -56.93
CA ALA A 7 -35.36 44.69 -55.55
C ALA A 7 -34.79 43.35 -55.12
N PHE A 8 -33.47 43.28 -54.86
CA PHE A 8 -32.79 42.16 -54.23
C PHE A 8 -32.98 42.25 -52.74
N LEU A 9 -33.73 41.30 -52.15
CA LEU A 9 -33.79 41.07 -50.72
C LEU A 9 -32.57 40.19 -50.33
N THR A 10 -31.59 40.76 -49.71
CA THR A 10 -30.48 40.01 -49.04
C THR A 10 -30.94 39.54 -47.66
N ALA A 11 -31.29 38.26 -47.56
CA ALA A 11 -31.51 37.61 -46.29
C ALA A 11 -30.15 37.39 -45.61
N GLY A 12 -29.81 38.24 -44.69
CA GLY A 12 -28.66 38.07 -43.80
C GLY A 12 -28.92 36.95 -42.83
N CYS A 13 -28.30 35.78 -43.00
CA CYS A 13 -28.20 34.76 -41.97
C CYS A 13 -27.28 35.28 -40.84
N GLY A 14 -27.90 35.92 -39.85
CA GLY A 14 -27.21 36.22 -38.59
C GLY A 14 -27.05 34.93 -37.80
N SER A 15 -25.91 34.27 -37.91
CA SER A 15 -25.52 33.21 -36.96
C SER A 15 -25.31 33.88 -35.62
N ARG A 16 -26.29 33.71 -34.72
CA ARG A 16 -26.06 34.00 -33.29
C ARG A 16 -24.98 33.04 -32.82
N LEU A 17 -23.78 33.54 -32.57
CA LEU A 17 -22.79 32.82 -31.79
C LEU A 17 -23.39 32.62 -30.41
N GLU A 18 -23.94 31.42 -30.17
CA GLU A 18 -24.28 31.01 -28.80
C GLU A 18 -22.96 30.97 -28.01
N TRP A 19 -22.81 31.97 -27.16
CA TRP A 19 -21.70 32.01 -26.19
C TRP A 19 -21.97 30.97 -25.11
N TYR A 20 -21.35 29.79 -25.26
CA TYR A 20 -21.31 28.82 -24.17
C TYR A 20 -20.21 29.27 -23.18
N PRO A 21 -20.54 29.56 -21.93
CA PRO A 21 -19.51 29.74 -20.94
C PRO A 21 -18.68 28.45 -20.87
N PRO A 22 -17.36 28.54 -20.79
CA PRO A 22 -16.52 27.34 -20.62
C PRO A 22 -17.03 26.57 -19.40
N PRO A 23 -17.11 25.23 -19.46
CA PRO A 23 -17.54 24.43 -18.31
C PRO A 23 -16.71 24.84 -17.12
N GLU A 24 -17.37 25.12 -15.98
CA GLU A 24 -16.67 25.41 -14.74
C GLU A 24 -15.61 24.33 -14.53
N GLN A 25 -14.36 24.73 -14.60
CA GLN A 25 -13.27 23.84 -14.18
C GLN A 25 -13.51 23.56 -12.71
N ARG A 26 -14.08 22.38 -12.42
CA ARG A 26 -14.09 21.89 -11.07
C ARG A 26 -12.64 21.94 -10.59
N PRO A 27 -12.34 22.55 -9.44
CA PRO A 27 -10.99 22.49 -8.89
C PRO A 27 -10.60 21.01 -8.96
N SER A 28 -9.49 20.73 -9.62
CA SER A 28 -8.92 19.38 -9.58
C SER A 28 -8.93 18.99 -8.11
N LEU A 29 -9.64 17.90 -7.78
CA LEU A 29 -9.54 17.31 -6.46
C LEU A 29 -8.06 17.27 -6.19
N SER A 30 -7.59 18.13 -5.28
CA SER A 30 -6.24 18.06 -4.78
C SER A 30 -6.17 16.67 -4.18
N LEU A 31 -5.56 15.74 -4.93
CA LEU A 31 -5.16 14.48 -4.33
C LEU A 31 -4.45 14.88 -3.04
N PRO A 32 -4.85 14.38 -1.89
CA PRO A 32 -4.16 14.69 -0.65
C PRO A 32 -2.69 14.48 -0.95
N SER A 33 -1.87 15.49 -0.67
CA SER A 33 -0.43 15.52 -0.87
C SER A 33 0.08 14.10 -0.73
N SER A 34 0.64 13.53 -1.79
CA SER A 34 0.95 12.13 -1.94
C SER A 34 1.39 11.53 -0.62
N LEU A 35 0.63 10.60 -0.09
CA LEU A 35 1.03 9.90 1.13
C LEU A 35 2.47 9.43 0.91
N PRO A 36 3.37 9.55 1.89
CA PRO A 36 4.77 9.17 1.74
C PRO A 36 4.95 7.65 1.59
N PHE A 37 3.86 6.90 1.51
CA PHE A 37 3.84 5.46 1.36
C PHE A 37 2.71 5.01 0.42
N GLY A 38 2.93 3.89 -0.29
CA GLY A 38 1.99 3.25 -1.20
C GLY A 38 1.49 1.90 -0.67
N TYR A 39 1.24 0.99 -1.57
CA TYR A 39 0.69 -0.36 -1.26
C TYR A 39 1.76 -1.44 -1.08
N PHE A 40 3.04 -1.13 -1.30
CA PHE A 40 4.15 -2.07 -1.20
C PHE A 40 5.43 -1.37 -0.77
N VAL A 41 6.28 -2.06 0.02
CA VAL A 41 7.58 -1.56 0.47
C VAL A 41 8.64 -2.66 0.42
N ALA A 42 9.84 -2.28 -0.04
CA ALA A 42 11.08 -3.01 0.23
C ALA A 42 11.83 -2.29 1.36
N MET A 43 12.43 -3.02 2.29
CA MET A 43 13.17 -2.41 3.41
C MET A 43 14.44 -1.69 2.95
N SER A 44 14.88 -1.93 1.70
CA SER A 44 15.93 -1.15 1.03
C SER A 44 15.49 0.24 0.55
N ASP A 45 14.18 0.53 0.53
CA ASP A 45 13.69 1.84 0.13
C ASP A 45 14.08 2.89 1.17
N PRO A 46 14.67 4.04 0.78
CA PRO A 46 14.98 5.14 1.70
C PRO A 46 13.75 5.62 2.49
N ASN A 47 12.56 5.49 1.93
CA ASN A 47 11.30 5.88 2.55
C ASN A 47 10.62 4.74 3.34
N ALA A 48 11.26 3.58 3.50
CA ALA A 48 10.66 2.43 4.21
C ALA A 48 10.16 2.78 5.62
N GLY A 49 10.80 3.76 6.28
CA GLY A 49 10.36 4.28 7.57
C GLY A 49 8.94 4.83 7.58
N ALA A 50 8.44 5.38 6.48
CA ALA A 50 7.09 5.93 6.37
C ALA A 50 5.99 4.83 6.43
N TYR A 51 6.34 3.59 6.12
CA TYR A 51 5.44 2.44 6.20
C TYR A 51 5.37 1.84 7.60
N ILE A 52 6.34 2.13 8.47
CA ILE A 52 6.47 1.52 9.79
C ILE A 52 5.61 2.28 10.80
N VAL A 53 4.66 1.59 11.42
CA VAL A 53 3.88 2.11 12.55
C VAL A 53 4.58 1.80 13.86
N GLY A 54 5.21 0.63 13.97
CA GLY A 54 5.98 0.24 15.15
C GLY A 54 6.42 -1.22 15.12
N GLY A 55 7.17 -1.66 16.14
CA GLY A 55 7.62 -3.03 16.28
C GLY A 55 8.82 -3.40 15.41
N PHE A 56 9.64 -2.44 15.04
CA PHE A 56 10.87 -2.61 14.28
C PHE A 56 12.05 -2.00 15.02
N ARG A 57 13.22 -2.52 14.77
CA ARG A 57 14.48 -1.90 15.19
C ARG A 57 14.69 -0.60 14.40
N ASP A 58 15.19 0.44 15.05
CA ASP A 58 15.42 1.75 14.41
C ASP A 58 16.49 1.67 13.32
N GLN A 59 17.49 0.81 13.50
CA GLN A 59 18.57 0.62 12.54
C GLN A 59 18.11 -0.20 11.35
N SER A 60 18.33 0.37 10.15
CA SER A 60 18.21 -0.37 8.89
C SER A 60 19.54 -1.03 8.56
N GLU A 61 19.51 -2.30 8.24
CA GLU A 61 20.67 -3.07 7.82
C GLU A 61 20.79 -3.10 6.28
N GLY A 62 20.42 -2.00 5.64
CA GLY A 62 20.43 -1.83 4.18
C GLY A 62 19.19 -2.40 3.52
N VAL A 63 19.14 -3.70 3.26
CA VAL A 63 18.05 -4.34 2.49
C VAL A 63 16.99 -5.02 3.36
N TRP A 64 17.15 -5.00 4.68
CA TRP A 64 16.24 -5.66 5.62
C TRP A 64 16.20 -4.93 6.98
N ARG A 65 15.18 -5.23 7.79
CA ARG A 65 15.03 -4.73 9.16
C ARG A 65 14.64 -5.85 10.12
N TRP A 66 15.22 -5.81 11.32
CA TRP A 66 14.77 -6.62 12.43
C TRP A 66 13.41 -6.18 12.93
N THR A 67 12.57 -7.17 13.24
CA THR A 67 11.29 -6.97 13.89
C THR A 67 11.38 -7.33 15.37
N HIS A 68 10.52 -6.70 16.16
CA HIS A 68 10.24 -7.08 17.54
C HIS A 68 9.03 -8.06 17.60
N GLU A 69 8.36 -8.10 18.75
CA GLU A 69 7.24 -9.01 18.99
C GLU A 69 6.00 -8.73 18.13
N ARG A 70 5.81 -7.46 17.75
CA ARG A 70 4.61 -7.04 17.00
C ARG A 70 4.96 -5.94 16.00
N PRO A 71 5.59 -6.27 14.87
CA PRO A 71 5.77 -5.32 13.79
C PRO A 71 4.44 -4.97 13.14
N VAL A 72 4.21 -3.67 12.94
CA VAL A 72 3.02 -3.13 12.28
C VAL A 72 3.44 -2.21 11.16
N LEU A 73 2.91 -2.46 9.98
CA LEU A 73 3.10 -1.67 8.77
C LEU A 73 1.77 -1.02 8.36
N GLN A 74 1.88 0.09 7.63
CA GLN A 74 0.74 0.77 7.01
C GLN A 74 0.94 0.87 5.51
N PHE A 75 -0.16 0.70 4.77
CA PHE A 75 -0.18 0.74 3.32
C PHE A 75 -1.40 1.53 2.83
N TYR A 76 -1.20 2.39 1.84
CA TYR A 76 -2.31 2.95 1.09
C TYR A 76 -2.69 1.97 -0.03
N VAL A 77 -3.87 1.38 0.07
CA VAL A 77 -4.31 0.34 -0.86
C VAL A 77 -5.30 0.93 -1.86
N PRO A 78 -4.92 1.05 -3.16
CA PRO A 78 -5.83 1.51 -4.19
C PRO A 78 -6.91 0.47 -4.46
N ARG A 79 -8.02 0.90 -5.04
CA ARG A 79 -9.04 -0.02 -5.50
C ARG A 79 -8.55 -0.79 -6.74
N ALA A 80 -8.29 -2.08 -6.57
CA ALA A 80 -7.84 -2.97 -7.63
C ALA A 80 -8.64 -4.28 -7.62
N PRO A 81 -8.83 -4.96 -8.75
CA PRO A 81 -9.76 -6.11 -8.85
C PRO A 81 -9.33 -7.34 -8.04
N ARG A 82 -8.04 -7.52 -7.89
CA ARG A 82 -7.45 -8.63 -7.11
C ARG A 82 -6.19 -8.13 -6.44
N LEU A 83 -6.08 -8.41 -5.16
CA LEU A 83 -4.87 -8.10 -4.39
C LEU A 83 -4.47 -9.34 -3.59
N ARG A 84 -3.17 -9.53 -3.48
CA ARG A 84 -2.54 -10.52 -2.62
C ARG A 84 -1.63 -9.81 -1.64
N LEU A 85 -1.70 -10.21 -0.39
CA LEU A 85 -0.69 -9.82 0.59
C LEU A 85 0.56 -10.66 0.35
N LEU A 86 1.70 -9.99 0.16
CA LEU A 86 3.01 -10.61 0.04
C LEU A 86 3.87 -10.14 1.23
N VAL A 87 4.59 -11.08 1.84
CA VAL A 87 5.55 -10.80 2.90
C VAL A 87 6.78 -11.70 2.72
N ASP A 88 7.93 -11.10 2.53
CA ASP A 88 9.21 -11.81 2.51
C ASP A 88 9.96 -11.57 3.82
N LEU A 89 10.20 -12.64 4.50
CA LEU A 89 10.83 -12.61 5.82
C LEU A 89 11.88 -13.71 5.96
N THR A 90 12.76 -13.56 6.93
CA THR A 90 13.78 -14.55 7.24
C THR A 90 13.81 -14.80 8.74
N PHE A 91 13.79 -16.07 9.12
CA PHE A 91 14.13 -16.51 10.47
C PHE A 91 15.62 -16.92 10.48
N PRO A 92 16.51 -16.07 11.02
CA PRO A 92 17.93 -16.41 11.07
C PRO A 92 18.19 -17.66 11.92
N ASP A 93 19.21 -18.45 11.58
CA ASP A 93 19.53 -19.69 12.28
C ASP A 93 19.73 -19.49 13.78
N GLN A 94 20.39 -18.40 14.19
CA GLN A 94 20.66 -18.10 15.60
C GLN A 94 19.39 -17.83 16.40
N THR A 95 18.44 -17.08 15.83
CA THR A 95 17.16 -16.80 16.50
C THR A 95 16.30 -18.03 16.51
N PHE A 96 16.27 -18.76 15.41
CA PHE A 96 15.49 -19.99 15.28
C PHE A 96 16.00 -21.09 16.23
N ALA A 97 17.30 -21.18 16.47
CA ALA A 97 17.86 -22.12 17.46
C ALA A 97 17.35 -21.85 18.88
N GLN A 98 16.99 -20.59 19.22
CA GLN A 98 16.43 -20.22 20.52
C GLN A 98 14.92 -20.48 20.59
N THR A 99 14.19 -20.22 19.51
CA THR A 99 12.71 -20.25 19.51
C THR A 99 12.14 -21.59 19.06
N GLY A 100 12.89 -22.34 18.23
CA GLY A 100 12.36 -23.46 17.48
C GLY A 100 11.33 -23.01 16.43
N PRO A 101 10.37 -23.87 16.06
CA PRO A 101 9.29 -23.51 15.16
C PRO A 101 8.47 -22.33 15.67
N VAL A 102 8.20 -21.36 14.77
CA VAL A 102 7.47 -20.13 15.07
C VAL A 102 6.13 -20.15 14.34
N GLU A 103 5.07 -19.74 15.04
CA GLU A 103 3.76 -19.48 14.44
C GLU A 103 3.60 -17.97 14.28
N LEU A 104 3.37 -17.52 13.06
CA LEU A 104 3.15 -16.12 12.71
C LEU A 104 1.66 -15.86 12.51
N THR A 105 1.08 -15.03 13.37
CA THR A 105 -0.28 -14.53 13.19
C THR A 105 -0.23 -13.25 12.36
N ILE A 106 -0.96 -13.21 11.25
CA ILE A 106 -1.07 -12.06 10.36
C ILE A 106 -2.41 -11.39 10.61
N ARG A 107 -2.39 -10.08 10.89
CA ARG A 107 -3.62 -9.31 11.08
C ARG A 107 -3.73 -8.22 10.01
N LEU A 108 -4.92 -8.07 9.44
CA LEU A 108 -5.30 -6.94 8.59
C LEU A 108 -6.30 -6.06 9.35
N ASN A 109 -6.01 -4.78 9.46
CA ASN A 109 -6.87 -3.81 10.14
C ASN A 109 -7.31 -4.27 11.55
N GLY A 110 -6.37 -4.92 12.27
CA GLY A 110 -6.59 -5.46 13.62
C GLY A 110 -7.30 -6.82 13.69
N LYS A 111 -7.87 -7.32 12.60
CA LYS A 111 -8.53 -8.65 12.55
C LYS A 111 -7.55 -9.72 12.13
N GLU A 112 -7.63 -10.90 12.74
CA GLU A 112 -6.79 -12.04 12.36
C GLU A 112 -7.17 -12.51 10.95
N PHE A 113 -6.21 -12.40 10.04
CA PHE A 113 -6.37 -12.73 8.62
C PHE A 113 -5.86 -14.15 8.32
N ASP A 114 -4.73 -14.51 8.94
CA ASP A 114 -4.12 -15.82 8.75
C ASP A 114 -3.18 -16.19 9.87
N ARG A 115 -2.80 -17.48 9.90
CA ARG A 115 -1.85 -18.03 10.84
C ARG A 115 -0.99 -19.08 10.14
N VAL A 116 0.32 -18.87 10.15
CA VAL A 116 1.28 -19.71 9.40
C VAL A 116 2.38 -20.19 10.32
N ARG A 117 2.66 -21.50 10.27
CA ARG A 117 3.74 -22.11 11.06
C ARG A 117 4.97 -22.30 10.19
N TYR A 118 6.07 -21.73 10.62
CA TYR A 118 7.39 -21.91 10.03
C TYR A 118 8.17 -22.92 10.86
N ALA A 119 8.45 -24.07 10.26
CA ALA A 119 9.11 -25.21 10.92
C ALA A 119 10.60 -25.25 10.72
N LYS A 120 11.18 -24.37 9.89
CA LYS A 120 12.59 -24.32 9.53
C LYS A 120 13.07 -22.86 9.50
N PRO A 121 14.35 -22.60 9.82
CA PRO A 121 14.95 -21.28 9.64
C PRO A 121 15.14 -20.96 8.15
N GLY A 122 15.62 -19.75 7.86
CA GLY A 122 15.92 -19.26 6.54
C GLY A 122 14.83 -18.34 5.97
N SER A 123 14.99 -18.00 4.70
CA SER A 123 14.07 -17.11 3.99
C SER A 123 12.76 -17.80 3.67
N GLN A 124 11.68 -17.09 3.86
CA GLN A 124 10.30 -17.53 3.64
C GLN A 124 9.55 -16.46 2.86
N GLU A 125 8.74 -16.89 1.92
CA GLU A 125 7.78 -16.04 1.23
C GLU A 125 6.37 -16.43 1.66
N TYR A 126 5.60 -15.46 2.09
CA TYR A 126 4.18 -15.61 2.34
C TYR A 126 3.40 -14.86 1.27
N THR A 127 2.43 -15.52 0.67
CA THR A 127 1.51 -14.91 -0.28
C THR A 127 0.10 -15.45 -0.07
N LYS A 128 -0.89 -14.57 0.04
CA LYS A 128 -2.29 -14.96 0.17
C LYS A 128 -3.21 -13.94 -0.49
N ASP A 129 -4.22 -14.42 -1.22
CA ASP A 129 -5.27 -13.58 -1.79
C ASP A 129 -6.00 -12.83 -0.68
N THR A 130 -6.22 -11.54 -0.91
CA THR A 130 -6.85 -10.65 0.07
C THR A 130 -8.21 -10.19 -0.45
N PRO A 131 -9.30 -10.80 0.03
CA PRO A 131 -10.65 -10.36 -0.31
C PRO A 131 -10.93 -8.93 0.13
N TRP A 132 -11.79 -8.24 -0.62
CA TRP A 132 -12.11 -6.83 -0.40
C TRP A 132 -12.70 -6.51 0.97
N GLU A 133 -13.44 -7.41 1.57
CA GLU A 133 -14.03 -7.27 2.89
C GLU A 133 -13.01 -7.10 4.01
N TRP A 134 -11.74 -7.42 3.74
CA TRP A 134 -10.62 -7.26 4.66
C TRP A 134 -9.89 -5.92 4.54
N LEU A 135 -10.17 -5.18 3.45
CA LEU A 135 -9.47 -3.95 3.11
C LEU A 135 -10.38 -2.72 3.16
N HIS A 136 -9.77 -1.57 3.38
CA HIS A 136 -10.36 -0.26 3.14
C HIS A 136 -9.79 0.27 1.83
N PRO A 137 -10.52 0.19 0.70
CA PRO A 137 -10.03 0.65 -0.59
C PRO A 137 -9.87 2.17 -0.61
N ASP A 138 -8.86 2.64 -1.35
CA ASP A 138 -8.46 4.05 -1.44
C ASP A 138 -8.19 4.69 -0.05
N ALA A 139 -7.69 3.88 0.88
CA ALA A 139 -7.43 4.28 2.25
C ALA A 139 -6.20 3.56 2.84
N VAL A 140 -5.82 3.98 4.04
CA VAL A 140 -4.74 3.34 4.79
C VAL A 140 -5.24 2.05 5.43
N ASN A 141 -4.47 0.99 5.23
CA ASN A 141 -4.67 -0.32 5.84
C ASN A 141 -3.45 -0.69 6.67
N THR A 142 -3.64 -1.41 7.75
CA THR A 142 -2.55 -1.89 8.61
C THR A 142 -2.37 -3.40 8.49
N VAL A 143 -1.10 -3.82 8.48
CA VAL A 143 -0.69 -5.21 8.53
C VAL A 143 0.17 -5.40 9.77
N ALA A 144 -0.27 -6.24 10.70
CA ALA A 144 0.54 -6.65 11.85
C ALA A 144 0.99 -8.11 11.65
N LEU A 145 2.24 -8.38 12.01
CA LEU A 145 2.87 -9.69 11.88
C LEU A 145 3.36 -10.12 13.27
N GLU A 146 2.62 -10.99 13.94
CA GLU A 146 2.83 -11.33 15.35
C GLU A 146 3.41 -12.76 15.46
N PRO A 147 4.74 -12.92 15.67
CA PRO A 147 5.32 -14.23 15.99
C PRO A 147 4.93 -14.63 17.41
N ASP A 148 4.61 -15.90 17.63
CA ASP A 148 4.29 -16.47 18.95
C ASP A 148 5.51 -16.54 19.88
N LYS A 149 6.71 -16.44 19.30
CA LYS A 149 7.99 -16.49 20.01
C LYS A 149 8.99 -15.52 19.43
N THR A 150 9.85 -15.00 20.29
CA THR A 150 10.95 -14.10 19.94
C THR A 150 12.23 -14.58 20.62
N ALA A 151 13.37 -14.32 19.98
CA ALA A 151 14.69 -14.60 20.55
C ALA A 151 15.21 -13.37 21.33
N ALA A 152 16.14 -13.62 22.25
CA ALA A 152 16.88 -12.54 22.89
C ALA A 152 17.99 -12.04 21.95
N GLY A 153 17.97 -10.74 21.63
CA GLY A 153 19.06 -10.06 20.94
C GLY A 153 20.25 -9.75 21.86
N PRO A 154 21.37 -9.28 21.29
CA PRO A 154 22.58 -8.95 22.06
C PRO A 154 22.36 -7.92 23.15
N ASP A 155 21.45 -6.98 22.93
CA ASP A 155 21.14 -5.85 23.82
C ASP A 155 19.97 -6.14 24.76
N GLY A 156 19.54 -7.42 24.86
CA GLY A 156 18.37 -7.82 25.64
C GLY A 156 17.03 -7.54 24.95
N GLU A 157 17.03 -7.01 23.74
CA GLU A 157 15.83 -6.80 22.94
C GLU A 157 15.19 -8.13 22.54
N ARG A 158 13.89 -8.10 22.35
CA ARG A 158 13.14 -9.26 21.85
C ARG A 158 13.05 -9.17 20.33
N LEU A 159 13.72 -10.09 19.62
CA LEU A 159 13.78 -10.13 18.16
C LEU A 159 12.88 -11.24 17.59
N GLY A 160 12.02 -10.88 16.65
CA GLY A 160 11.13 -11.80 15.96
C GLY A 160 11.79 -12.43 14.76
N PHE A 161 11.81 -11.71 13.66
CA PHE A 161 12.36 -12.13 12.36
C PHE A 161 12.92 -10.92 11.62
N VAL A 162 13.55 -11.16 10.51
CA VAL A 162 14.03 -10.12 9.58
C VAL A 162 13.01 -9.94 8.47
N LEU A 163 12.55 -8.72 8.23
CA LEU A 163 11.67 -8.38 7.11
C LEU A 163 12.47 -7.77 5.97
N THR A 164 12.23 -8.23 4.75
CA THR A 164 12.86 -7.73 3.53
C THR A 164 11.90 -6.87 2.71
N ARG A 165 10.67 -7.35 2.52
CA ARG A 165 9.62 -6.60 1.82
C ARG A 165 8.23 -7.07 2.26
N ALA A 166 7.27 -6.16 2.15
CA ALA A 166 5.87 -6.47 2.43
C ALA A 166 4.93 -5.53 1.67
N GLY A 167 3.69 -5.96 1.47
CA GLY A 167 2.65 -5.14 0.90
C GLY A 167 1.69 -5.92 0.04
N PHE A 168 0.89 -5.18 -0.73
CA PHE A 168 -0.11 -5.76 -1.60
C PHE A 168 0.39 -5.79 -3.04
N VAL A 169 0.11 -6.88 -3.77
CA VAL A 169 0.45 -7.08 -5.19
C VAL A 169 -0.78 -7.61 -5.93
N GLU A 170 -0.83 -7.40 -7.26
CA GLU A 170 -1.86 -7.95 -8.14
C GLU A 170 -1.57 -9.40 -8.55
#